data_2e3fb5e74eea73fde9760e3264f860b6
#
_entry.id   2e3fb5e74eea73fde9760e3264f860b6
#
_cell.length_a   1.000
_cell.length_b   1.000
_cell.length_c   1.000
_cell.angle_alpha   90.00
_cell.angle_beta   90.00
_cell.angle_gamma   90.00
#
_symmetry.space_group_name_H-M   'P 1'
#
loop_
_entity.id
_entity.type
_entity.pdbx_description
1 polymer ?
#
loop_
_entity_poly.entity_id
_entity_poly.type
_entity_poly.pdbx_seq_one_letter_code
_entity_poly.pdbx_strand_id
1 'polypeptide(L)'
;TESLDAIFYANSEETPVMSLYDDSITRYTYIPYTYPDNVTTANAAFNTYGLYTNTLKLTLKETGDITLGIRKDNWTDADWCCFDNFTLRYLGSSTGIRSVETDRKAADQSVYTLSGVRVPERTFRSDDCHGVFIQGGRKIVK
;
A
#
# COMPACT_ATOMS: atom_id res chain seq x y z
N THR A 1 -14.66 -27.57 17.08
CA THR A 1 -13.40 -26.93 16.66
C THR A 1 -13.35 -25.60 17.38
N GLU A 2 -12.60 -25.54 18.46
CA GLU A 2 -12.44 -24.30 19.20
C GLU A 2 -11.59 -23.37 18.33
N SER A 3 -12.10 -22.19 18.10
CA SER A 3 -11.41 -21.13 17.36
C SER A 3 -10.34 -20.52 18.26
N LEU A 4 -9.14 -20.37 17.75
CA LEU A 4 -8.07 -19.66 18.42
C LEU A 4 -8.45 -18.16 18.44
N ASP A 5 -8.75 -17.62 19.63
CA ASP A 5 -9.12 -16.21 19.80
C ASP A 5 -7.90 -15.27 19.85
N ALA A 6 -6.86 -15.57 19.11
CA ALA A 6 -5.71 -14.69 18.98
C ALA A 6 -5.96 -13.64 17.90
N ILE A 7 -5.67 -12.38 18.21
CA ILE A 7 -5.88 -11.23 17.33
C ILE A 7 -4.53 -10.59 17.00
N PHE A 8 -4.24 -10.46 15.74
CA PHE A 8 -3.17 -9.62 15.24
C PHE A 8 -3.69 -8.19 15.06
N TYR A 9 -3.04 -7.22 15.67
CA TYR A 9 -3.49 -5.84 15.64
C TYR A 9 -2.38 -4.86 15.26
N ALA A 10 -2.79 -3.74 14.68
CA ALA A 10 -1.96 -2.56 14.47
C ALA A 10 -2.79 -1.31 14.71
N ASN A 11 -2.52 -0.59 15.81
CA ASN A 11 -3.36 0.48 16.33
C ASN A 11 -4.81 0.00 16.52
N SER A 12 -5.77 0.58 15.77
CA SER A 12 -7.19 0.22 15.81
C SER A 12 -7.59 -0.86 14.80
N GLU A 13 -6.68 -1.23 13.90
CA GLU A 13 -6.95 -2.26 12.90
C GLU A 13 -6.65 -3.64 13.48
N GLU A 14 -7.51 -4.60 13.21
CA GLU A 14 -7.44 -5.94 13.79
C GLU A 14 -7.81 -7.01 12.78
N THR A 15 -7.21 -8.18 12.92
CA THR A 15 -7.58 -9.40 12.18
C THR A 15 -7.34 -10.63 13.04
N PRO A 16 -8.20 -11.65 12.98
CA PRO A 16 -7.91 -12.93 13.62
C PRO A 16 -6.60 -13.53 13.11
N VAL A 17 -5.80 -14.09 14.02
CA VAL A 17 -4.64 -14.88 13.62
C VAL A 17 -5.12 -16.14 12.92
N MET A 18 -4.47 -16.49 11.82
CA MET A 18 -4.80 -17.68 11.04
C MET A 18 -4.75 -18.94 11.90
N SER A 19 -5.83 -19.71 11.88
CA SER A 19 -5.93 -20.96 12.62
C SER A 19 -4.95 -22.00 12.09
N LEU A 20 -4.48 -22.88 12.97
CA LEU A 20 -3.70 -24.06 12.59
C LEU A 20 -4.42 -24.93 11.55
N TYR A 21 -5.74 -24.95 11.57
CA TYR A 21 -6.62 -25.74 10.71
C TYR A 21 -7.26 -24.92 9.60
N ASP A 22 -6.69 -23.77 9.24
CA ASP A 22 -7.22 -22.95 8.17
C ASP A 22 -7.27 -23.72 6.85
N ASP A 23 -8.39 -23.64 6.15
CA ASP A 23 -8.64 -24.40 4.92
C ASP A 23 -7.71 -23.98 3.77
N SER A 24 -7.11 -22.80 3.84
CA SER A 24 -6.12 -22.32 2.86
C SER A 24 -4.78 -23.03 2.99
N ILE A 25 -4.53 -23.72 4.12
CA ILE A 25 -3.30 -24.48 4.34
C ILE A 25 -3.45 -25.89 3.75
N THR A 26 -2.75 -26.12 2.65
CA THR A 26 -2.77 -27.43 1.97
C THR A 26 -1.82 -28.39 2.66
N ARG A 27 -2.34 -29.41 3.32
CA ARG A 27 -1.56 -30.43 4.04
C ARG A 27 -0.48 -31.13 3.21
N TYR A 28 -0.61 -31.10 1.89
CA TYR A 28 0.28 -31.80 0.96
C TYR A 28 1.52 -31.00 0.53
N THR A 29 1.64 -29.75 0.93
CA THR A 29 2.72 -28.89 0.49
C THR A 29 3.92 -28.87 1.44
N TYR A 30 3.73 -29.32 2.67
CA TYR A 30 4.80 -29.41 3.64
C TYR A 30 4.66 -30.65 4.50
N ILE A 31 5.54 -30.94 5.39
CA ILE A 31 5.64 -32.13 6.25
C ILE A 31 4.45 -33.08 6.12
N PRO A 32 4.59 -34.23 5.48
CA PRO A 32 3.46 -35.07 5.14
C PRO A 32 2.62 -35.40 6.38
N TYR A 33 1.35 -35.00 6.32
CA TYR A 33 0.28 -35.42 7.23
C TYR A 33 0.22 -34.81 8.65
N THR A 34 1.03 -33.81 8.98
CA THR A 34 0.98 -33.19 10.32
C THR A 34 0.88 -31.68 10.28
N TYR A 35 0.09 -31.13 11.16
CA TYR A 35 0.13 -29.69 11.47
C TYR A 35 1.34 -29.39 12.37
N PRO A 36 1.87 -28.15 12.36
CA PRO A 36 2.89 -27.75 13.31
C PRO A 36 2.37 -27.91 14.74
N ASP A 37 3.01 -28.75 15.52
CA ASP A 37 2.64 -29.07 16.90
C ASP A 37 3.71 -28.66 17.92
N ASN A 38 4.80 -28.09 17.43
CA ASN A 38 5.90 -27.60 18.22
C ASN A 38 6.66 -26.47 17.50
N VAL A 39 7.57 -25.82 18.22
CA VAL A 39 8.34 -24.67 17.68
C VAL A 39 9.17 -25.03 16.44
N THR A 40 9.72 -26.25 16.37
CA THR A 40 10.54 -26.67 15.23
C THR A 40 9.69 -26.82 13.96
N THR A 41 8.54 -27.47 14.07
CA THR A 41 7.62 -27.64 12.94
C THR A 41 6.95 -26.33 12.55
N ALA A 42 6.65 -25.44 13.52
CA ALA A 42 6.15 -24.10 13.26
C ALA A 42 7.21 -23.25 12.51
N ASN A 43 8.48 -23.31 12.93
CA ASN A 43 9.55 -22.62 12.22
C ASN A 43 9.70 -23.09 10.77
N ALA A 44 9.60 -24.40 10.52
CA ALA A 44 9.62 -24.93 9.15
C ALA A 44 8.42 -24.43 8.33
N ALA A 45 7.22 -24.44 8.92
CA ALA A 45 6.02 -23.93 8.28
C ALA A 45 6.14 -22.46 7.88
N PHE A 46 6.67 -21.60 8.75
CA PHE A 46 6.82 -20.17 8.49
C PHE A 46 7.97 -19.88 7.52
N ASN A 47 9.16 -20.40 7.78
CA ASN A 47 10.39 -19.98 7.12
C ASN A 47 10.75 -20.80 5.88
N THR A 48 10.37 -22.08 5.84
CA THR A 48 10.67 -22.95 4.70
C THR A 48 9.51 -22.97 3.69
N TYR A 49 8.29 -23.00 4.19
CA TYR A 49 7.09 -23.17 3.35
C TYR A 49 6.24 -21.92 3.22
N GLY A 50 6.51 -20.85 3.96
CA GLY A 50 5.81 -19.57 3.88
C GLY A 50 4.32 -19.66 4.24
N LEU A 51 3.96 -20.58 5.13
CA LEU A 51 2.58 -20.82 5.56
C LEU A 51 2.19 -19.91 6.72
N TYR A 52 0.89 -19.81 7.00
CA TYR A 52 0.32 -19.06 8.13
C TYR A 52 0.65 -17.56 8.11
N THR A 53 0.75 -16.95 6.94
CA THR A 53 1.02 -15.53 6.81
C THR A 53 -0.23 -14.70 7.09
N ASN A 54 -0.17 -13.85 8.11
CA ASN A 54 -1.21 -12.88 8.42
C ASN A 54 -0.78 -11.51 7.89
N THR A 55 -1.69 -10.80 7.24
CA THR A 55 -1.44 -9.46 6.69
C THR A 55 -2.50 -8.48 7.15
N LEU A 56 -2.05 -7.34 7.68
CA LEU A 56 -2.92 -6.25 8.09
C LEU A 56 -2.49 -4.97 7.37
N LYS A 57 -3.45 -4.20 6.88
CA LYS A 57 -3.19 -2.89 6.29
C LYS A 57 -3.62 -1.79 7.25
N LEU A 58 -2.71 -0.88 7.52
CA LEU A 58 -2.95 0.28 8.37
C LEU A 58 -2.84 1.56 7.54
N THR A 59 -3.77 2.49 7.75
CA THR A 59 -3.70 3.83 7.19
C THR A 59 -3.55 4.85 8.31
N LEU A 60 -2.40 5.53 8.36
CA LEU A 60 -2.19 6.64 9.27
C LEU A 60 -2.72 7.93 8.65
N LYS A 61 -3.58 8.63 9.38
CA LYS A 61 -4.13 9.94 8.96
C LYS A 61 -3.21 11.10 9.33
N GLU A 62 -2.36 10.87 10.30
CA GLU A 62 -1.40 11.85 10.83
C GLU A 62 -0.11 11.14 11.27
N THR A 63 0.91 11.91 11.54
CA THR A 63 2.17 11.39 12.08
C THR A 63 1.95 10.89 13.51
N GLY A 64 2.45 9.70 13.82
CA GLY A 64 2.31 9.10 15.14
C GLY A 64 3.00 7.74 15.22
N ASP A 65 2.90 7.14 16.38
CA ASP A 65 3.45 5.82 16.66
C ASP A 65 2.53 4.72 16.11
N ILE A 66 3.13 3.62 15.72
CA ILE A 66 2.43 2.38 15.38
C ILE A 66 2.68 1.37 16.49
N THR A 67 1.59 0.99 17.16
CA THR A 67 1.60 -0.11 18.13
C THR A 67 1.04 -1.34 17.43
N LEU A 68 1.85 -2.38 17.30
CA LEU A 68 1.42 -3.64 16.70
C LEU A 68 1.75 -4.82 17.62
N GLY A 69 0.97 -5.89 17.48
CA GLY A 69 1.21 -7.08 18.29
C GLY A 69 0.14 -8.15 18.09
N ILE A 70 0.27 -9.17 18.91
CA ILE A 70 -0.74 -10.22 19.03
C ILE A 70 -1.27 -10.18 20.45
N ARG A 71 -2.59 -10.20 20.59
CA ARG A 71 -3.27 -10.34 21.89
C ARG A 71 -4.18 -11.55 21.87
N LYS A 72 -4.42 -12.07 23.02
CA LYS A 72 -5.37 -13.14 23.27
C LYS A 72 -6.26 -12.72 24.43
N ASP A 73 -7.53 -12.52 24.16
CA ASP A 73 -8.48 -11.97 25.12
C ASP A 73 -9.09 -13.09 26.01
N ASN A 74 -9.17 -14.31 25.48
CA ASN A 74 -9.69 -15.46 26.20
C ASN A 74 -8.58 -16.51 26.41
N TRP A 75 -8.56 -17.10 27.58
CA TRP A 75 -7.63 -18.17 27.89
C TRP A 75 -8.37 -19.51 27.91
N THR A 76 -7.78 -20.50 27.24
CA THR A 76 -8.26 -21.88 27.21
C THR A 76 -7.11 -22.80 27.56
N ASP A 77 -7.35 -23.85 28.34
CA ASP A 77 -6.32 -24.83 28.69
C ASP A 77 -5.66 -25.44 27.44
N ALA A 78 -4.34 -25.55 27.49
CA ALA A 78 -3.52 -26.08 26.40
C ALA A 78 -3.52 -25.25 25.09
N ASP A 79 -4.00 -24.03 25.14
CA ASP A 79 -4.01 -23.12 24.02
C ASP A 79 -2.68 -22.36 23.91
N TRP A 80 -2.12 -22.27 22.72
CA TRP A 80 -0.86 -21.59 22.46
C TRP A 80 -0.85 -20.90 21.11
N CYS A 81 -0.09 -19.85 20.98
CA CYS A 81 0.12 -19.12 19.76
C CYS A 81 1.62 -18.99 19.48
N CYS A 82 2.03 -19.29 18.26
CA CYS A 82 3.38 -19.10 17.77
C CYS A 82 3.39 -18.01 16.72
N PHE A 83 4.35 -17.12 16.81
CA PHE A 83 4.52 -16.04 15.83
C PHE A 83 6.00 -15.74 15.62
N ASP A 84 6.31 -15.28 14.41
CA ASP A 84 7.66 -14.91 13.97
C ASP A 84 7.60 -13.96 12.78
N ASN A 85 8.75 -13.41 12.35
CA ASN A 85 8.91 -12.66 11.11
C ASN A 85 8.01 -11.43 10.97
N PHE A 86 7.82 -10.64 12.02
CA PHE A 86 7.12 -9.37 11.89
C PHE A 86 7.82 -8.47 10.88
N THR A 87 7.08 -8.02 9.87
CA THR A 87 7.58 -7.09 8.87
C THR A 87 6.64 -5.89 8.76
N LEU A 88 7.21 -4.70 8.68
CA LEU A 88 6.48 -3.47 8.38
C LEU A 88 6.89 -2.99 6.99
N ARG A 89 5.92 -2.86 6.09
CA ARG A 89 6.14 -2.38 4.74
C ARG A 89 5.39 -1.08 4.48
N TYR A 90 6.12 -0.04 4.14
CA TYR A 90 5.51 1.20 3.68
C TYR A 90 4.98 1.04 2.25
N LEU A 91 3.70 1.29 2.04
CA LEU A 91 3.02 1.16 0.75
C LEU A 91 2.88 2.49 0.00
N GLY A 92 3.42 3.56 0.55
CA GLY A 92 3.29 4.90 0.00
C GLY A 92 2.28 5.76 0.77
N SER A 93 2.29 7.06 0.52
CA SER A 93 1.24 7.94 1.02
C SER A 93 -0.02 7.76 0.19
N SER A 94 -1.18 7.72 0.84
CA SER A 94 -2.48 7.78 0.17
C SER A 94 -2.80 9.18 -0.41
N THR A 95 -1.86 10.11 -0.31
CA THR A 95 -1.87 11.31 -1.14
C THR A 95 -1.57 10.90 -2.57
N GLY A 96 -2.46 10.09 -3.15
CA GLY A 96 -2.63 10.14 -4.59
C GLY A 96 -2.79 11.62 -4.90
N ILE A 97 -2.02 12.15 -5.85
CA ILE A 97 -2.39 13.36 -6.53
C ILE A 97 -3.84 13.09 -6.95
N ARG A 98 -4.81 13.56 -6.16
CA ARG A 98 -6.16 13.74 -6.67
C ARG A 98 -5.90 14.52 -7.93
N SER A 99 -6.26 13.95 -9.07
CA SER A 99 -6.28 14.70 -10.30
C SER A 99 -6.80 16.06 -9.91
N VAL A 100 -5.94 17.07 -10.01
CA VAL A 100 -6.40 18.43 -9.88
C VAL A 100 -7.46 18.47 -10.95
N GLU A 101 -8.74 18.42 -10.56
CA GLU A 101 -9.79 18.93 -11.39
C GLU A 101 -9.37 20.38 -11.60
N THR A 102 -8.59 20.57 -12.64
CA THR A 102 -8.46 21.87 -13.21
C THR A 102 -9.89 22.20 -13.58
N ASP A 103 -10.57 22.98 -12.72
CA ASP A 103 -11.63 23.84 -13.24
C ASP A 103 -11.08 24.30 -14.57
N ARG A 104 -11.68 23.84 -15.66
CA ARG A 104 -11.37 24.30 -16.99
C ARG A 104 -11.80 25.77 -17.06
N LYS A 105 -11.07 26.63 -16.35
CA LYS A 105 -11.00 28.04 -16.71
C LYS A 105 -10.67 28.01 -18.18
N ALA A 106 -11.50 28.67 -18.98
CA ALA A 106 -11.36 28.80 -20.42
C ALA A 106 -9.86 28.87 -20.76
N ALA A 107 -9.38 27.88 -21.54
CA ALA A 107 -7.96 27.63 -21.72
C ALA A 107 -7.27 28.97 -22.00
N ASP A 108 -6.32 29.33 -21.15
CA ASP A 108 -5.56 30.56 -21.33
C ASP A 108 -4.91 30.52 -22.73
N GLN A 109 -5.44 31.32 -23.64
CA GLN A 109 -4.98 31.42 -25.03
C GLN A 109 -3.65 32.18 -25.13
N SER A 110 -3.08 32.62 -24.01
CA SER A 110 -1.80 33.32 -24.01
C SER A 110 -0.70 32.42 -24.55
N VAL A 111 0.20 33.02 -25.29
CA VAL A 111 1.36 32.35 -25.88
C VAL A 111 2.59 32.61 -25.01
N TYR A 112 3.38 31.60 -24.79
CA TYR A 112 4.60 31.67 -23.99
C TYR A 112 5.78 31.09 -24.76
N THR A 113 6.96 31.64 -24.52
CA THR A 113 8.23 31.02 -24.94
C THR A 113 8.51 29.75 -24.14
N LEU A 114 9.48 28.93 -24.57
CA LEU A 114 9.93 27.77 -23.79
C LEU A 114 10.51 28.15 -22.41
N SER A 115 10.98 29.40 -22.25
CA SER A 115 11.46 29.93 -20.98
C SER A 115 10.34 30.48 -20.10
N GLY A 116 9.07 30.35 -20.48
CA GLY A 116 7.90 30.79 -19.72
C GLY A 116 7.59 32.28 -19.84
N VAL A 117 8.23 33.03 -20.74
CA VAL A 117 7.93 34.44 -20.98
C VAL A 117 6.71 34.57 -21.88
N ARG A 118 5.73 35.39 -21.46
CA ARG A 118 4.54 35.65 -22.24
C ARG A 118 4.86 36.46 -23.49
N VAL A 119 4.39 35.99 -24.65
CA VAL A 119 4.55 36.67 -25.92
C VAL A 119 3.30 37.48 -26.21
N PRO A 120 3.40 38.82 -26.44
CA PRO A 120 2.24 39.62 -26.85
C PRO A 120 1.63 39.12 -28.14
N GLU A 121 0.32 39.14 -28.25
CA GLU A 121 -0.40 38.62 -29.42
C GLU A 121 0.05 39.29 -30.73
N ARG A 122 0.34 40.60 -30.70
CA ARG A 122 0.86 41.34 -31.86
C ARG A 122 2.17 40.75 -32.36
N THR A 123 3.09 40.43 -31.42
CA THR A 123 4.39 39.84 -31.74
C THR A 123 4.22 38.40 -32.28
N PHE A 124 3.35 37.61 -31.66
CA PHE A 124 3.09 36.26 -32.11
C PHE A 124 2.47 36.19 -33.50
N ARG A 125 1.63 37.13 -33.87
CA ARG A 125 0.98 37.22 -35.20
C ARG A 125 1.86 37.81 -36.30
N SER A 126 3.01 38.41 -35.94
CA SER A 126 3.97 38.93 -36.90
C SER A 126 4.58 37.82 -37.74
N ASP A 127 4.83 38.08 -39.02
CA ASP A 127 5.49 37.13 -39.94
C ASP A 127 6.94 36.92 -39.56
N ASP A 128 7.55 37.85 -38.83
CA ASP A 128 8.95 37.75 -38.35
C ASP A 128 9.05 36.93 -37.04
N CYS A 129 7.95 36.47 -36.48
CA CYS A 129 7.98 35.67 -35.24
C CYS A 129 8.21 34.20 -35.58
N HIS A 130 9.42 33.75 -35.39
CA HIS A 130 9.80 32.34 -35.61
C HIS A 130 10.26 31.70 -34.31
N GLY A 131 9.91 30.43 -34.09
CA GLY A 131 10.37 29.68 -32.92
C GLY A 131 9.38 28.67 -32.41
N VAL A 132 9.66 28.19 -31.21
CA VAL A 132 8.82 27.22 -30.48
C VAL A 132 8.13 27.93 -29.33
N PHE A 133 6.81 27.80 -29.27
CA PHE A 133 5.95 28.46 -28.29
C PHE A 133 5.01 27.44 -27.62
N ILE A 134 4.43 27.83 -26.49
CA ILE A 134 3.40 27.08 -25.78
C ILE A 134 2.12 27.92 -25.74
N GLN A 135 1.01 27.36 -26.18
CA GLN A 135 -0.32 27.97 -26.10
C GLN A 135 -1.33 26.92 -25.65
N GLY A 136 -2.11 27.22 -24.62
CA GLY A 136 -3.12 26.29 -24.11
C GLY A 136 -2.53 24.94 -23.69
N GLY A 137 -1.29 24.90 -23.22
CA GLY A 137 -0.56 23.68 -22.86
C GLY A 137 -0.04 22.87 -24.07
N ARG A 138 -0.12 23.37 -25.29
CA ARG A 138 0.35 22.70 -26.50
C ARG A 138 1.55 23.43 -27.11
N LYS A 139 2.47 22.64 -27.66
CA LYS A 139 3.61 23.15 -28.41
C LYS A 139 3.15 23.64 -29.79
N ILE A 140 3.54 24.86 -30.15
CA ILE A 140 3.36 25.47 -31.46
C ILE A 140 4.72 25.81 -32.02
N VAL A 141 4.93 25.52 -33.31
CA VAL A 141 6.12 25.93 -34.07
C VAL A 141 5.67 26.95 -35.11
N LYS A 142 6.38 28.08 -35.18
CA LYS A 142 6.11 29.13 -36.13
C LYS A 142 7.39 29.56 -36.89
#